data_623aef603db4cdea07c517d275078597
#
_entry.id   623aef603db4cdea07c517d275078597
#
_cell.length_a   1.000
_cell.length_b   1.000
_cell.length_c   1.000
_cell.angle_alpha   90.00
_cell.angle_beta   90.00
_cell.angle_gamma   90.00
#
_symmetry.space_group_name_H-M   'P 1'
#
loop_
_entity.id
_entity.type
_entity.pdbx_description
1 polymer ?
#
loop_
_entity_poly.entity_id
_entity_poly.type
_entity_poly.pdbx_seq_one_letter_code
_entity_poly.pdbx_strand_id
1 'polypeptide(L)'
;AHGTIRGESVTMGSAYFMKKHHVSLPRDLKLKTGVFLAVDGQLIAIFAIKYQPSRNVEWALRAMRRNRITPVLATRSANITPALLKRKFRLDARPLYPDISTRLALSELTEGRGRPHAIIYRDGLMAFAETVIGSRRMRRAVRDGTVLSWLGGLSGLLLAYYFTSVGAFAALSALNFLCFLLLWLLTVLLLAGLVRHY
;
A
#
# COMPACT_ATOMS: atom_id res chain seq x y z
N ALA A 1 -18.15 -22.92 -0.47
CA ALA A 1 -19.62 -22.84 -0.55
C ALA A 1 -20.22 -24.24 -0.42
N HIS A 2 -21.35 -24.31 0.27
CA HIS A 2 -22.16 -25.52 0.40
C HIS A 2 -23.60 -25.08 0.23
N GLY A 3 -24.38 -25.86 -0.56
CA GLY A 3 -25.78 -25.53 -0.85
C GLY A 3 -26.44 -26.64 -1.64
N THR A 4 -27.76 -26.51 -1.86
CA THR A 4 -28.54 -27.49 -2.62
C THR A 4 -28.92 -26.93 -3.99
N ILE A 5 -28.65 -27.67 -5.05
CA ILE A 5 -28.99 -27.32 -6.43
C ILE A 5 -29.81 -28.49 -7.01
N ARG A 6 -31.05 -28.24 -7.42
CA ARG A 6 -31.95 -29.24 -7.98
C ARG A 6 -32.16 -30.49 -7.11
N GLY A 7 -32.10 -30.32 -5.77
CA GLY A 7 -32.25 -31.43 -4.82
C GLY A 7 -30.94 -32.12 -4.44
N GLU A 8 -29.85 -31.89 -5.15
CA GLU A 8 -28.55 -32.47 -4.87
C GLU A 8 -27.71 -31.53 -3.94
N SER A 9 -26.99 -32.11 -3.00
CA SER A 9 -26.10 -31.38 -2.09
C SER A 9 -24.78 -31.06 -2.79
N VAL A 10 -24.53 -29.81 -3.12
CA VAL A 10 -23.33 -29.34 -3.82
C VAL A 10 -22.37 -28.67 -2.85
N THR A 11 -21.15 -29.19 -2.79
CA THR A 11 -20.07 -28.63 -1.97
C THR A 11 -18.91 -28.21 -2.86
N MET A 12 -18.50 -26.93 -2.77
CA MET A 12 -17.38 -26.40 -3.56
C MET A 12 -16.42 -25.60 -2.67
N GLY A 13 -15.12 -25.90 -2.73
CA GLY A 13 -14.13 -25.19 -1.93
C GLY A 13 -12.74 -25.78 -1.94
N SER A 14 -11.93 -25.41 -0.95
CA SER A 14 -10.57 -25.91 -0.77
C SER A 14 -10.55 -27.36 -0.26
N ALA A 15 -9.40 -28.04 -0.36
CA ALA A 15 -9.22 -29.38 0.20
C ALA A 15 -9.57 -29.45 1.69
N TYR A 16 -9.25 -28.41 2.46
CA TYR A 16 -9.63 -28.30 3.87
C TYR A 16 -11.15 -28.25 4.04
N PHE A 17 -11.83 -27.47 3.20
CA PHE A 17 -13.30 -27.35 3.24
C PHE A 17 -13.97 -28.69 2.89
N MET A 18 -13.44 -29.43 1.88
CA MET A 18 -13.93 -30.76 1.53
C MET A 18 -13.82 -31.72 2.71
N LYS A 19 -12.67 -31.77 3.39
CA LYS A 19 -12.48 -32.61 4.58
C LYS A 19 -13.45 -32.27 5.71
N LYS A 20 -13.74 -30.97 5.92
CA LYS A 20 -14.71 -30.52 6.91
C LYS A 20 -16.13 -31.02 6.60
N HIS A 21 -16.44 -31.20 5.34
CA HIS A 21 -17.74 -31.72 4.87
C HIS A 21 -17.69 -33.24 4.56
N HIS A 22 -16.72 -33.96 5.12
CA HIS A 22 -16.56 -35.39 5.00
C HIS A 22 -16.44 -35.94 3.56
N VAL A 23 -16.02 -35.07 2.60
CA VAL A 23 -15.73 -35.48 1.25
C VAL A 23 -14.36 -36.15 1.18
N SER A 24 -14.31 -37.37 0.67
CA SER A 24 -13.06 -38.11 0.50
C SER A 24 -12.25 -37.54 -0.68
N LEU A 25 -10.98 -37.20 -0.42
CA LEU A 25 -10.06 -36.74 -1.45
C LEU A 25 -9.03 -37.83 -1.79
N PRO A 26 -8.59 -37.95 -3.06
CA PRO A 26 -7.52 -38.85 -3.44
C PRO A 26 -6.22 -38.59 -2.66
N ARG A 27 -5.56 -39.63 -2.16
CA ARG A 27 -4.34 -39.52 -1.33
C ARG A 27 -3.14 -38.97 -2.08
N ASP A 28 -3.06 -39.19 -3.40
CA ASP A 28 -1.92 -38.84 -4.24
C ASP A 28 -2.03 -37.45 -4.87
N LEU A 29 -2.94 -36.61 -4.36
CA LEU A 29 -3.21 -35.32 -4.94
C LEU A 29 -2.08 -34.32 -4.60
N LYS A 30 -1.12 -34.15 -5.51
CA LYS A 30 0.00 -33.17 -5.38
C LYS A 30 -0.41 -31.73 -5.68
N LEU A 31 -1.72 -31.42 -5.76
CA LEU A 31 -2.25 -30.10 -6.01
C LEU A 31 -2.15 -29.21 -4.75
N LYS A 32 -1.29 -28.20 -4.81
CA LYS A 32 -1.12 -27.22 -3.71
C LYS A 32 -2.20 -26.13 -3.70
N THR A 33 -2.83 -25.86 -4.85
CA THR A 33 -3.88 -24.86 -5.00
C THR A 33 -4.94 -25.41 -5.96
N GLY A 34 -6.12 -25.67 -5.44
CA GLY A 34 -7.24 -26.20 -6.23
C GLY A 34 -8.57 -25.86 -5.59
N VAL A 35 -9.60 -25.85 -6.40
CA VAL A 35 -10.99 -25.84 -5.97
C VAL A 35 -11.58 -27.20 -6.31
N PHE A 36 -12.23 -27.80 -5.34
CA PHE A 36 -12.83 -29.11 -5.42
C PHE A 36 -14.35 -28.95 -5.48
N LEU A 37 -14.99 -29.73 -6.30
CA LEU A 37 -16.44 -29.79 -6.42
C LEU A 37 -16.90 -31.20 -6.06
N ALA A 38 -17.83 -31.31 -5.13
CA ALA A 38 -18.48 -32.56 -4.75
C ALA A 38 -19.99 -32.40 -4.84
N VAL A 39 -20.65 -33.46 -5.27
CA VAL A 39 -22.10 -33.60 -5.30
C VAL A 39 -22.46 -34.80 -4.46
N ASP A 40 -23.41 -34.67 -3.55
CA ASP A 40 -23.86 -35.70 -2.60
C ASP A 40 -22.70 -36.42 -1.88
N GLY A 41 -21.66 -35.62 -1.50
CA GLY A 41 -20.49 -36.16 -0.81
C GLY A 41 -19.44 -36.82 -1.70
N GLN A 42 -19.71 -37.01 -3.01
CA GLN A 42 -18.78 -37.60 -3.97
C GLN A 42 -17.99 -36.49 -4.72
N LEU A 43 -16.68 -36.62 -4.81
CA LEU A 43 -15.83 -35.71 -5.57
C LEU A 43 -16.07 -35.89 -7.06
N ILE A 44 -16.61 -34.84 -7.71
CA ILE A 44 -16.95 -34.89 -9.17
C ILE A 44 -15.86 -34.20 -9.98
N ALA A 45 -15.30 -33.08 -9.49
CA ALA A 45 -14.33 -32.29 -10.25
C ALA A 45 -13.25 -31.66 -9.38
N ILE A 46 -12.07 -31.48 -9.98
CA ILE A 46 -10.93 -30.78 -9.39
C ILE A 46 -10.46 -29.73 -10.37
N PHE A 47 -10.54 -28.46 -9.95
CA PHE A 47 -10.05 -27.32 -10.72
C PHE A 47 -8.66 -26.95 -10.22
N ALA A 48 -7.62 -27.21 -11.01
CA ALA A 48 -6.27 -26.77 -10.71
C ALA A 48 -6.13 -25.27 -11.00
N ILE A 49 -5.83 -24.49 -9.97
CA ILE A 49 -5.69 -23.02 -10.09
C ILE A 49 -4.21 -22.64 -10.09
N LYS A 50 -3.77 -21.97 -11.14
CA LYS A 50 -2.43 -21.41 -11.23
C LYS A 50 -2.52 -19.89 -11.09
N TYR A 51 -2.12 -19.37 -9.93
CA TYR A 51 -2.02 -17.94 -9.74
C TYR A 51 -0.76 -17.39 -10.39
N GLN A 52 -0.91 -16.29 -11.13
CA GLN A 52 0.22 -15.53 -11.67
C GLN A 52 0.10 -14.09 -11.14
N PRO A 53 1.20 -13.47 -10.66
CA PRO A 53 1.16 -12.08 -10.28
C PRO A 53 1.08 -11.22 -11.54
N SER A 54 0.20 -10.25 -11.54
CA SER A 54 0.29 -9.14 -12.49
C SER A 54 1.53 -8.31 -12.16
N ARG A 55 2.25 -7.82 -13.18
CA ARG A 55 3.41 -6.92 -12.99
C ARG A 55 3.05 -5.70 -12.14
N ASN A 56 1.85 -5.16 -12.33
CA ASN A 56 1.35 -4.01 -11.58
C ASN A 56 1.19 -4.31 -10.08
N VAL A 57 0.67 -5.50 -9.74
CA VAL A 57 0.52 -5.93 -8.34
C VAL A 57 1.89 -6.18 -7.70
N GLU A 58 2.79 -6.82 -8.41
CA GLU A 58 4.15 -7.08 -7.93
C GLU A 58 4.91 -5.78 -7.66
N TRP A 59 4.85 -4.84 -8.59
CA TRP A 59 5.46 -3.52 -8.44
C TRP A 59 4.86 -2.78 -7.24
N ALA A 60 3.53 -2.73 -7.12
CA ALA A 60 2.83 -2.03 -6.06
C ALA A 60 3.21 -2.57 -4.67
N LEU A 61 3.22 -3.89 -4.50
CA LEU A 61 3.58 -4.52 -3.22
C LEU A 61 5.05 -4.27 -2.85
N ARG A 62 5.96 -4.28 -3.84
CA ARG A 62 7.37 -3.93 -3.62
C ARG A 62 7.53 -2.44 -3.26
N ALA A 63 6.82 -1.55 -3.94
CA ALA A 63 6.85 -0.12 -3.67
C ALA A 63 6.29 0.20 -2.27
N MET A 64 5.17 -0.41 -1.88
CA MET A 64 4.62 -0.28 -0.52
C MET A 64 5.64 -0.71 0.53
N ARG A 65 6.27 -1.87 0.35
CA ARG A 65 7.29 -2.36 1.28
C ARG A 65 8.47 -1.40 1.42
N ARG A 66 9.04 -0.92 0.30
CA ARG A 66 10.14 0.06 0.31
C ARG A 66 9.79 1.33 1.08
N ASN A 67 8.51 1.73 1.05
CA ASN A 67 8.01 2.91 1.74
C ASN A 67 7.41 2.60 3.14
N ARG A 68 7.70 1.41 3.70
CA ARG A 68 7.23 0.98 5.03
C ARG A 68 5.70 1.04 5.18
N ILE A 69 4.99 0.66 4.12
CA ILE A 69 3.54 0.50 4.12
C ILE A 69 3.25 -0.99 4.22
N THR A 70 2.54 -1.39 5.26
CA THR A 70 2.14 -2.78 5.45
C THR A 70 0.78 -3.00 4.79
N PRO A 71 0.68 -3.80 3.73
CA PRO A 71 -0.60 -4.11 3.10
C PRO A 71 -1.41 -5.07 3.98
N VAL A 72 -2.73 -4.94 3.93
CA VAL A 72 -3.68 -5.90 4.53
C VAL A 72 -4.23 -6.78 3.41
N LEU A 73 -4.15 -8.07 3.58
CA LEU A 73 -4.63 -9.04 2.60
C LEU A 73 -6.10 -9.40 2.90
N ALA A 74 -7.02 -8.58 2.39
CA ALA A 74 -8.46 -8.74 2.55
C ALA A 74 -9.07 -9.55 1.39
N THR A 75 -8.60 -10.77 1.15
CA THR A 75 -9.10 -11.64 0.09
C THR A 75 -10.09 -12.68 0.62
N ARG A 76 -11.14 -12.94 -0.18
CA ARG A 76 -12.10 -14.03 0.09
C ARG A 76 -11.52 -15.40 -0.28
N SER A 77 -10.48 -15.45 -1.13
CA SER A 77 -9.87 -16.70 -1.55
C SER A 77 -9.02 -17.31 -0.44
N ALA A 78 -9.34 -18.52 -0.06
CA ALA A 78 -8.55 -19.30 0.89
C ALA A 78 -7.16 -19.67 0.35
N ASN A 79 -6.96 -19.61 -0.96
CA ASN A 79 -5.71 -19.97 -1.62
C ASN A 79 -4.70 -18.82 -1.66
N ILE A 80 -5.15 -17.56 -1.54
CA ILE A 80 -4.28 -16.39 -1.55
C ILE A 80 -3.86 -16.08 -0.12
N THR A 81 -2.69 -16.59 0.23
CA THR A 81 -2.11 -16.47 1.59
C THR A 81 -0.78 -15.71 1.54
N PRO A 82 -0.30 -15.16 2.66
CA PRO A 82 1.04 -14.58 2.75
C PRO A 82 2.14 -15.54 2.31
N ALA A 83 1.97 -16.84 2.61
CA ALA A 83 2.91 -17.88 2.20
C ALA A 83 2.96 -18.05 0.67
N LEU A 84 1.82 -17.95 -0.01
CA LEU A 84 1.77 -17.95 -1.47
C LEU A 84 2.53 -16.75 -2.06
N LEU A 85 2.30 -15.56 -1.53
CA LEU A 85 2.99 -14.33 -1.96
C LEU A 85 4.49 -14.46 -1.81
N LYS A 86 4.96 -14.94 -0.66
CA LYS A 86 6.39 -15.13 -0.40
C LYS A 86 7.01 -16.19 -1.31
N ARG A 87 6.38 -17.36 -1.44
CA ARG A 87 6.94 -18.52 -2.17
C ARG A 87 6.86 -18.36 -3.68
N LYS A 88 5.73 -17.88 -4.19
CA LYS A 88 5.48 -17.84 -5.63
C LYS A 88 5.87 -16.52 -6.27
N PHE A 89 5.69 -15.42 -5.55
CA PHE A 89 5.95 -14.09 -6.10
C PHE A 89 7.27 -13.50 -5.58
N ARG A 90 8.01 -14.24 -4.73
CA ARG A 90 9.22 -13.76 -4.07
C ARG A 90 9.02 -12.39 -3.42
N LEU A 91 7.80 -12.14 -2.98
CA LEU A 91 7.37 -10.89 -2.34
C LEU A 91 7.36 -11.11 -0.85
N ASP A 92 8.41 -10.68 -0.19
CA ASP A 92 8.45 -10.63 1.27
C ASP A 92 7.72 -9.36 1.78
N ALA A 93 6.50 -9.15 1.29
CA ALA A 93 5.70 -7.96 1.63
C ALA A 93 5.16 -8.01 3.07
N ARG A 94 5.28 -9.13 3.78
CA ARG A 94 4.75 -9.38 5.13
C ARG A 94 3.36 -8.76 5.33
N PRO A 95 2.37 -9.10 4.48
CA PRO A 95 1.04 -8.53 4.62
C PRO A 95 0.41 -8.99 5.93
N LEU A 96 -0.38 -8.13 6.54
CA LEU A 96 -1.30 -8.52 7.60
C LEU A 96 -2.35 -9.44 7.00
N TYR A 97 -2.63 -10.54 7.68
CA TYR A 97 -3.60 -11.53 7.25
C TYR A 97 -4.58 -11.77 8.39
N PRO A 98 -5.66 -10.95 8.47
CA PRO A 98 -6.66 -11.08 9.50
C PRO A 98 -7.43 -12.41 9.42
N ASP A 99 -8.20 -12.70 10.43
CA ASP A 99 -9.15 -13.80 10.44
C ASP A 99 -10.18 -13.70 9.31
N ILE A 100 -10.88 -14.79 9.02
CA ILE A 100 -11.78 -14.87 7.87
C ILE A 100 -12.97 -13.91 7.99
N SER A 101 -13.50 -13.69 9.19
CA SER A 101 -14.61 -12.76 9.43
C SER A 101 -14.22 -11.32 9.12
N THR A 102 -13.07 -10.88 9.61
CA THR A 102 -12.52 -9.55 9.34
C THR A 102 -12.21 -9.37 7.84
N ARG A 103 -11.66 -10.39 7.17
CA ARG A 103 -11.39 -10.33 5.73
C ARG A 103 -12.68 -10.22 4.91
N LEU A 104 -13.73 -10.93 5.29
CA LEU A 104 -15.04 -10.84 4.66
C LEU A 104 -15.62 -9.43 4.85
N ALA A 105 -15.64 -8.93 6.07
CA ALA A 105 -16.11 -7.58 6.37
C ALA A 105 -15.35 -6.51 5.58
N LEU A 106 -14.00 -6.59 5.53
CA LEU A 106 -13.19 -5.67 4.73
C LEU A 106 -13.45 -5.78 3.22
N SER A 107 -13.75 -6.98 2.72
CA SER A 107 -14.03 -7.19 1.29
C SER A 107 -15.44 -6.75 0.87
N GLU A 108 -16.33 -6.55 1.83
CA GLU A 108 -17.73 -6.08 1.62
C GLU A 108 -17.87 -4.57 1.79
N LEU A 109 -16.83 -3.88 2.25
CA LEU A 109 -16.80 -2.44 2.31
C LEU A 109 -16.76 -1.86 0.88
N THR A 110 -17.94 -1.70 0.27
CA THR A 110 -18.10 -1.17 -1.10
C THR A 110 -18.24 0.34 -1.12
N GLU A 111 -18.71 0.94 -0.03
CA GLU A 111 -18.96 2.37 0.04
C GLU A 111 -18.36 3.01 1.29
N GLY A 112 -17.44 3.94 1.07
CA GLY A 112 -16.95 4.82 2.13
C GLY A 112 -18.02 5.86 2.48
N ARG A 113 -18.52 5.82 3.71
CA ARG A 113 -19.38 6.88 4.24
C ARG A 113 -18.51 8.09 4.60
N GLY A 114 -18.27 8.97 3.65
CA GLY A 114 -17.48 10.19 3.91
C GLY A 114 -16.98 10.86 2.63
N ARG A 115 -16.35 12.02 2.82
CA ARG A 115 -15.69 12.71 1.70
C ARG A 115 -14.49 11.90 1.23
N PRO A 116 -14.30 11.65 -0.06
CA PRO A 116 -13.13 10.94 -0.55
C PRO A 116 -11.87 11.74 -0.25
N HIS A 117 -10.85 11.06 0.29
CA HIS A 117 -9.53 11.65 0.54
C HIS A 117 -8.68 11.75 -0.72
N ALA A 118 -8.97 10.93 -1.72
CA ALA A 118 -8.30 10.93 -3.02
C ALA A 118 -9.20 10.32 -4.08
N ILE A 119 -9.05 10.79 -5.32
CA ILE A 119 -9.71 10.23 -6.50
C ILE A 119 -8.62 9.59 -7.37
N ILE A 120 -8.78 8.31 -7.68
CA ILE A 120 -7.85 7.55 -8.51
C ILE A 120 -8.57 7.26 -9.83
N TYR A 121 -8.06 7.82 -10.93
CA TYR A 121 -8.68 7.68 -12.26
C TYR A 121 -8.22 6.44 -13.04
N ARG A 122 -7.19 5.75 -12.55
CA ARG A 122 -6.70 4.48 -13.14
C ARG A 122 -7.01 3.32 -12.23
N ASP A 123 -7.59 2.30 -12.79
CA ASP A 123 -7.83 1.06 -12.06
C ASP A 123 -6.52 0.34 -11.72
N GLY A 124 -6.53 -0.31 -10.56
CA GLY A 124 -5.47 -1.21 -10.16
C GLY A 124 -4.65 -0.77 -8.96
N LEU A 125 -3.98 -1.75 -8.38
CA LEU A 125 -3.21 -1.58 -7.14
C LEU A 125 -1.99 -0.65 -7.33
N MET A 126 -1.46 -0.54 -8.55
CA MET A 126 -0.33 0.34 -8.86
C MET A 126 -0.68 1.80 -8.65
N ALA A 127 -1.78 2.28 -9.24
CA ALA A 127 -2.24 3.66 -9.11
C ALA A 127 -2.56 4.02 -7.65
N PHE A 128 -3.17 3.09 -6.92
CA PHE A 128 -3.40 3.23 -5.49
C PHE A 128 -2.07 3.36 -4.71
N ALA A 129 -1.10 2.49 -4.96
CA ALA A 129 0.19 2.53 -4.30
C ALA A 129 0.95 3.84 -4.58
N GLU A 130 0.95 4.30 -5.84
CA GLU A 130 1.55 5.58 -6.24
C GLU A 130 0.92 6.75 -5.50
N THR A 131 -0.40 6.80 -5.41
CA THR A 131 -1.15 7.85 -4.70
C THR A 131 -0.79 7.88 -3.21
N VAL A 132 -0.81 6.72 -2.53
CA VAL A 132 -0.49 6.63 -1.10
C VAL A 132 0.97 6.97 -0.82
N ILE A 133 1.89 6.50 -1.65
CA ILE A 133 3.32 6.78 -1.50
C ILE A 133 3.60 8.25 -1.80
N GLY A 134 3.04 8.78 -2.89
CA GLY A 134 3.19 10.17 -3.31
C GLY A 134 2.68 11.15 -2.24
N SER A 135 1.48 10.90 -1.70
CA SER A 135 0.90 11.73 -0.64
C SER A 135 1.76 11.75 0.63
N ARG A 136 2.32 10.61 1.05
CA ARG A 136 3.23 10.54 2.20
C ARG A 136 4.54 11.31 1.96
N ARG A 137 5.09 11.22 0.75
CA ARG A 137 6.31 11.95 0.37
C ARG A 137 6.05 13.44 0.31
N MET A 138 4.96 13.85 -0.31
CA MET A 138 4.54 15.25 -0.37
C MET A 138 4.35 15.85 1.03
N ARG A 139 3.66 15.12 1.92
CA ARG A 139 3.48 15.57 3.31
C ARG A 139 4.81 15.77 4.04
N ARG A 140 5.78 14.88 3.84
CA ARG A 140 7.13 15.05 4.42
C ARG A 140 7.83 16.26 3.84
N ALA A 141 7.83 16.43 2.51
CA ALA A 141 8.46 17.57 1.87
C ALA A 141 7.86 18.91 2.32
N VAL A 142 6.54 18.99 2.42
CA VAL A 142 5.86 20.18 2.94
C VAL A 142 6.29 20.46 4.38
N ARG A 143 6.29 19.45 5.25
CA ARG A 143 6.73 19.62 6.64
C ARG A 143 8.17 20.07 6.72
N ASP A 144 9.07 19.40 6.00
CA ASP A 144 10.50 19.67 6.05
C ASP A 144 10.81 21.03 5.42
N GLY A 145 10.11 21.43 4.34
CA GLY A 145 10.16 22.75 3.75
C GLY A 145 9.65 23.85 4.71
N THR A 146 8.57 23.58 5.44
CA THR A 146 8.06 24.51 6.46
C THR A 146 9.07 24.72 7.59
N VAL A 147 9.65 23.64 8.13
CA VAL A 147 10.69 23.73 9.17
C VAL A 147 11.89 24.55 8.66
N LEU A 148 12.34 24.27 7.43
CA LEU A 148 13.44 25.00 6.82
C LEU A 148 13.12 26.49 6.66
N SER A 149 11.91 26.84 6.23
CA SER A 149 11.46 28.23 6.10
C SER A 149 11.44 28.96 7.46
N TRP A 150 10.99 28.26 8.52
CA TRP A 150 11.06 28.81 9.88
C TRP A 150 12.49 29.06 10.35
N LEU A 151 13.39 28.11 10.10
CA LEU A 151 14.81 28.26 10.42
C LEU A 151 15.43 29.43 9.65
N GLY A 152 15.10 29.59 8.36
CA GLY A 152 15.53 30.71 7.55
C GLY A 152 15.05 32.05 8.10
N GLY A 153 13.77 32.15 8.44
CA GLY A 153 13.20 33.35 9.02
C GLY A 153 13.85 33.71 10.36
N LEU A 154 14.02 32.73 11.24
CA LEU A 154 14.65 32.93 12.54
C LEU A 154 16.12 33.37 12.42
N SER A 155 16.90 32.70 11.53
CA SER A 155 18.29 33.05 11.30
C SER A 155 18.43 34.46 10.69
N GLY A 156 17.54 34.85 9.79
CA GLY A 156 17.51 36.19 9.24
C GLY A 156 17.24 37.26 10.32
N LEU A 157 16.30 36.98 11.22
CA LEU A 157 15.99 37.89 12.34
C LEU A 157 17.19 38.03 13.31
N LEU A 158 17.84 36.92 13.65
CA LEU A 158 19.02 36.92 14.52
C LEU A 158 20.20 37.64 13.88
N LEU A 159 20.42 37.45 12.57
CA LEU A 159 21.45 38.21 11.85
C LEU A 159 21.16 39.70 11.82
N ALA A 160 19.92 40.10 11.55
CA ALA A 160 19.52 41.50 11.57
C ALA A 160 19.72 42.10 12.95
N TYR A 161 19.33 41.43 14.01
CA TYR A 161 19.58 41.86 15.39
C TYR A 161 21.07 42.01 15.70
N TYR A 162 21.88 41.00 15.33
CA TYR A 162 23.33 41.06 15.55
C TYR A 162 23.98 42.24 14.85
N PHE A 163 23.74 42.42 13.54
CA PHE A 163 24.32 43.54 12.79
C PHE A 163 23.89 44.90 13.32
N THR A 164 22.65 45.02 13.79
CA THR A 164 22.17 46.25 14.43
C THR A 164 22.89 46.50 15.75
N SER A 165 23.08 45.44 16.57
CA SER A 165 23.73 45.56 17.89
C SER A 165 25.20 45.95 17.79
N VAL A 166 25.89 45.51 16.74
CA VAL A 166 27.33 45.81 16.51
C VAL A 166 27.49 47.10 15.70
N GLY A 167 26.40 47.76 15.28
CA GLY A 167 26.48 48.98 14.48
C GLY A 167 26.88 48.74 13.00
N ALA A 168 26.87 47.51 12.52
CA ALA A 168 27.25 47.16 11.17
C ALA A 168 26.08 47.35 10.16
N PHE A 169 25.51 48.54 10.10
CA PHE A 169 24.34 48.84 9.30
C PHE A 169 24.54 48.61 7.78
N ALA A 170 25.76 48.76 7.28
CA ALA A 170 26.09 48.45 5.88
C ALA A 170 25.82 46.98 5.50
N ALA A 171 25.91 46.08 6.45
CA ALA A 171 25.57 44.66 6.23
C ALA A 171 24.06 44.42 6.06
N LEU A 172 23.23 45.31 6.53
CA LEU A 172 21.76 45.26 6.38
C LEU A 172 21.27 45.90 5.06
N SER A 173 22.13 45.96 4.05
CA SER A 173 21.72 46.44 2.73
C SER A 173 20.65 45.55 2.10
N ALA A 174 19.78 46.16 1.28
CA ALA A 174 18.74 45.44 0.54
C ALA A 174 19.30 44.32 -0.30
N LEU A 175 20.51 44.49 -0.88
CA LEU A 175 21.18 43.47 -1.70
C LEU A 175 21.56 42.24 -0.87
N ASN A 176 22.17 42.46 0.31
CA ASN A 176 22.56 41.35 1.20
C ASN A 176 21.34 40.57 1.68
N PHE A 177 20.24 41.27 1.97
CA PHE A 177 19.01 40.66 2.38
C PHE A 177 18.38 39.81 1.23
N LEU A 178 18.43 40.36 0.02
CA LEU A 178 18.00 39.62 -1.19
C LEU A 178 18.84 38.37 -1.40
N CYS A 179 20.17 38.46 -1.30
CA CYS A 179 21.05 37.30 -1.41
C CYS A 179 20.74 36.21 -0.37
N PHE A 180 20.51 36.63 0.86
CA PHE A 180 20.11 35.73 1.95
C PHE A 180 18.77 34.99 1.62
N LEU A 181 17.76 35.74 1.19
CA LEU A 181 16.47 35.14 0.81
C LEU A 181 16.60 34.21 -0.37
N LEU A 182 17.39 34.55 -1.38
CA LEU A 182 17.64 33.65 -2.54
C LEU A 182 18.35 32.37 -2.15
N LEU A 183 19.30 32.43 -1.21
CA LEU A 183 19.99 31.24 -0.70
C LEU A 183 19.00 30.28 -0.02
N TRP A 184 18.11 30.81 0.81
CA TRP A 184 17.10 30.01 1.48
C TRP A 184 16.03 29.49 0.51
N LEU A 185 15.59 30.30 -0.45
CA LEU A 185 14.66 29.90 -1.49
C LEU A 185 15.23 28.75 -2.32
N LEU A 186 16.49 28.85 -2.74
CA LEU A 186 17.16 27.79 -3.50
C LEU A 186 17.20 26.48 -2.71
N THR A 187 17.51 26.54 -1.43
CA THR A 187 17.54 25.37 -0.55
C THR A 187 16.16 24.70 -0.42
N VAL A 188 15.10 25.49 -0.26
CA VAL A 188 13.72 24.97 -0.23
C VAL A 188 13.31 24.36 -1.57
N LEU A 189 13.67 25.00 -2.69
CA LEU A 189 13.39 24.49 -4.03
C LEU A 189 14.13 23.18 -4.33
N LEU A 190 15.37 23.05 -3.90
CA LEU A 190 16.12 21.79 -4.01
C LEU A 190 15.45 20.68 -3.21
N LEU A 191 15.01 20.94 -1.98
CA LEU A 191 14.29 19.97 -1.18
C LEU A 191 12.97 19.56 -1.85
N ALA A 192 12.21 20.51 -2.39
CA ALA A 192 10.98 20.23 -3.13
C ALA A 192 11.23 19.44 -4.41
N GLY A 193 12.34 19.72 -5.11
CA GLY A 193 12.77 19.00 -6.32
C GLY A 193 13.10 17.52 -6.07
N LEU A 194 13.66 17.19 -4.91
CA LEU A 194 13.94 15.80 -4.52
C LEU A 194 12.69 14.92 -4.41
N VAL A 195 11.51 15.51 -4.22
CA VAL A 195 10.23 14.78 -4.20
C VAL A 195 9.77 14.40 -5.59
N ARG A 196 10.20 15.11 -6.63
CA ARG A 196 9.77 14.94 -8.02
C ARG A 196 10.45 13.76 -8.73
N HIS A 197 11.61 13.32 -8.26
CA HIS A 197 12.44 12.27 -8.89
C HIS A 197 12.14 10.85 -8.42
N TYR A 198 10.83 10.47 -8.32
CA TYR A 198 10.46 9.07 -8.09
C TYR A 198 9.21 8.67 -8.83
#